data_ec7e077d90acb139bdc07fc1f3e4e69a
#
_entry.id   ec7e077d90acb139bdc07fc1f3e4e69a
#
_cell.length_a   1.000
_cell.length_b   1.000
_cell.length_c   1.000
_cell.angle_alpha   90.00
_cell.angle_beta   90.00
_cell.angle_gamma   90.00
#
_symmetry.space_group_name_H-M   'P 1'
#
loop_
_entity.id
_entity.type
_entity.pdbx_description
1 polymer ?
#
loop_
_entity_poly.entity_id
_entity_poly.type
_entity_poly.pdbx_seq_one_letter_code
_entity_poly.pdbx_strand_id
1 'polypeptide(L)'
;MRTTLDEWEILQAVVQLGSFAAAAKRLNRSQSTISYAIARLQDQLGIKLFEIKGRKAELTEYGRALLADAEPHLAGFHQLERRAGSLASGRDLEVRLSIDSIFPNARLFAALGEFSRRFPHIQPTLRQSTFLSADAELSIHNAQICITGLMSREFFVRPILGVKVIAVARRDHPLHVLKGKLGRPDLIQHVLVTIEGSASGTLRRQPRVPTQRALSVGSIEAAIDTVRSGLCYGWLPKYRIESELKSGEFVPLNLSVGGTREVRLNLVCKDPSSISHEVTALAELLGINRELEEI
;
A
#
# COMPACT_ATOMS: atom_id res chain seq x y z
N MET A 1 -3.79 -1.68 40.07
CA MET A 1 -4.69 -2.03 38.99
C MET A 1 -5.58 -3.18 39.49
N ARG A 2 -6.90 -3.13 39.26
CA ARG A 2 -7.82 -4.18 39.76
C ARG A 2 -7.97 -5.33 38.74
N THR A 3 -7.82 -5.02 37.44
CA THR A 3 -7.94 -5.97 36.35
C THR A 3 -6.58 -6.28 35.75
N THR A 4 -6.45 -7.41 35.05
CA THR A 4 -5.20 -7.85 34.40
C THR A 4 -5.33 -7.80 32.89
N LEU A 5 -4.21 -7.65 32.16
CA LEU A 5 -4.17 -7.74 30.70
C LEU A 5 -4.76 -9.06 30.19
N ASP A 6 -4.43 -10.17 30.84
CA ASP A 6 -4.92 -11.50 30.51
C ASP A 6 -6.46 -11.59 30.50
N GLU A 7 -7.14 -10.93 31.46
CA GLU A 7 -8.60 -10.88 31.49
C GLU A 7 -9.18 -10.11 30.30
N TRP A 8 -8.54 -9.02 29.88
CA TRP A 8 -8.94 -8.25 28.71
C TRP A 8 -8.66 -8.98 27.39
N GLU A 9 -7.54 -9.70 27.29
CA GLU A 9 -7.24 -10.57 26.14
C GLU A 9 -8.27 -11.71 26.00
N ILE A 10 -8.66 -12.30 27.11
CA ILE A 10 -9.72 -13.31 27.15
C ILE A 10 -11.04 -12.73 26.66
N LEU A 11 -11.41 -11.52 27.12
CA LEU A 11 -12.62 -10.83 26.67
C LEU A 11 -12.58 -10.62 25.15
N GLN A 12 -11.47 -10.07 24.64
CA GLN A 12 -11.28 -9.85 23.21
C GLN A 12 -11.40 -11.15 22.40
N ALA A 13 -10.74 -12.22 22.84
CA ALA A 13 -10.80 -13.52 22.17
C ALA A 13 -12.22 -14.12 22.13
N VAL A 14 -12.98 -14.01 23.23
CA VAL A 14 -14.37 -14.49 23.27
C VAL A 14 -15.24 -13.74 22.27
N VAL A 15 -15.05 -12.42 22.16
CA VAL A 15 -15.82 -11.58 21.22
C VAL A 15 -15.45 -11.87 19.78
N GLN A 16 -14.16 -11.92 19.45
CA GLN A 16 -13.66 -12.17 18.09
C GLN A 16 -14.06 -13.56 17.56
N LEU A 17 -14.06 -14.57 18.44
CA LEU A 17 -14.36 -15.95 18.06
C LEU A 17 -15.83 -16.32 18.26
N GLY A 18 -16.62 -15.41 18.85
CA GLY A 18 -18.07 -15.56 19.03
C GLY A 18 -18.49 -16.66 20.02
N SER A 19 -17.53 -17.30 20.72
CA SER A 19 -17.86 -18.32 21.75
C SER A 19 -16.73 -18.53 22.77
N PHE A 20 -17.14 -18.83 24.02
CA PHE A 20 -16.24 -19.20 25.10
C PHE A 20 -15.43 -20.46 24.81
N ALA A 21 -16.03 -21.45 24.14
CA ALA A 21 -15.36 -22.68 23.77
C ALA A 21 -14.28 -22.46 22.69
N ALA A 22 -14.55 -21.63 21.69
CA ALA A 22 -13.57 -21.29 20.66
C ALA A 22 -12.40 -20.47 21.24
N ALA A 23 -12.68 -19.52 22.13
CA ALA A 23 -11.65 -18.77 22.86
C ALA A 23 -10.77 -19.70 23.72
N ALA A 24 -11.39 -20.65 24.43
CA ALA A 24 -10.69 -21.64 25.23
C ALA A 24 -9.71 -22.46 24.39
N LYS A 25 -10.17 -22.96 23.22
CA LYS A 25 -9.32 -23.70 22.28
C LYS A 25 -8.16 -22.87 21.76
N ARG A 26 -8.40 -21.62 21.37
CA ARG A 26 -7.36 -20.73 20.84
C ARG A 26 -6.32 -20.37 21.88
N LEU A 27 -6.74 -20.13 23.13
CA LEU A 27 -5.86 -19.75 24.23
C LEU A 27 -5.23 -20.93 24.98
N ASN A 28 -5.48 -22.19 24.53
CA ASN A 28 -5.04 -23.41 25.19
C ASN A 28 -5.46 -23.48 26.67
N ARG A 29 -6.72 -23.11 26.95
CA ARG A 29 -7.31 -23.11 28.32
C ARG A 29 -8.61 -23.91 28.35
N SER A 30 -9.08 -24.23 29.56
CA SER A 30 -10.41 -24.80 29.72
C SER A 30 -11.51 -23.73 29.56
N GLN A 31 -12.69 -24.12 29.12
CA GLN A 31 -13.83 -23.22 29.02
C GLN A 31 -14.21 -22.64 30.40
N SER A 32 -14.06 -23.44 31.48
CA SER A 32 -14.29 -22.99 32.85
C SER A 32 -13.33 -21.88 33.27
N THR A 33 -12.05 -21.96 32.86
CA THR A 33 -11.05 -20.92 33.10
C THR A 33 -11.42 -19.61 32.39
N ILE A 34 -11.86 -19.69 31.14
CA ILE A 34 -12.31 -18.49 30.38
C ILE A 34 -13.55 -17.88 31.05
N SER A 35 -14.53 -18.71 31.40
CA SER A 35 -15.75 -18.22 32.07
C SER A 35 -15.46 -17.58 33.42
N TYR A 36 -14.57 -18.16 34.21
CA TYR A 36 -14.12 -17.62 35.48
C TYR A 36 -13.42 -16.25 35.33
N ALA A 37 -12.50 -16.14 34.35
CA ALA A 37 -11.79 -14.89 34.07
C ALA A 37 -12.75 -13.75 33.69
N ILE A 38 -13.74 -14.05 32.85
CA ILE A 38 -14.76 -13.06 32.48
C ILE A 38 -15.66 -12.69 33.66
N ALA A 39 -16.08 -13.64 34.48
CA ALA A 39 -16.87 -13.36 35.67
C ALA A 39 -16.08 -12.47 36.63
N ARG A 40 -14.82 -12.79 36.89
CA ARG A 40 -13.93 -12.01 37.74
C ARG A 40 -13.71 -10.59 37.20
N LEU A 41 -13.52 -10.43 35.90
CA LEU A 41 -13.39 -9.11 35.27
C LEU A 41 -14.67 -8.26 35.49
N GLN A 42 -15.84 -8.85 35.30
CA GLN A 42 -17.12 -8.20 35.56
C GLN A 42 -17.29 -7.77 37.05
N ASP A 43 -16.94 -8.67 37.96
CA ASP A 43 -17.01 -8.41 39.40
C ASP A 43 -16.08 -7.24 39.82
N GLN A 44 -14.86 -7.23 39.26
CA GLN A 44 -13.87 -6.17 39.56
C GLN A 44 -14.28 -4.81 38.99
N LEU A 45 -14.94 -4.79 37.84
CA LEU A 45 -15.45 -3.57 37.21
C LEU A 45 -16.80 -3.14 37.78
N GLY A 46 -17.55 -4.06 38.40
CA GLY A 46 -18.91 -3.80 38.84
C GLY A 46 -19.92 -3.66 37.69
N ILE A 47 -19.57 -4.17 36.51
CA ILE A 47 -20.35 -4.01 35.29
C ILE A 47 -20.48 -5.36 34.57
N LYS A 48 -21.68 -5.66 34.07
CA LYS A 48 -21.92 -6.82 33.22
C LYS A 48 -21.43 -6.54 31.81
N LEU A 49 -20.45 -7.30 31.35
CA LEU A 49 -19.89 -7.21 30.00
C LEU A 49 -20.68 -8.06 28.99
N PHE A 50 -21.29 -9.15 29.44
CA PHE A 50 -22.15 -10.02 28.64
C PHE A 50 -23.58 -10.09 29.19
N GLU A 51 -24.54 -10.24 28.29
CA GLU A 51 -25.93 -10.56 28.56
C GLU A 51 -26.34 -11.80 27.77
N ILE A 52 -27.30 -12.55 28.30
CA ILE A 52 -27.82 -13.73 27.64
C ILE A 52 -29.02 -13.32 26.79
N LYS A 53 -28.90 -13.40 25.46
CA LYS A 53 -29.98 -13.23 24.50
C LYS A 53 -30.34 -14.59 23.87
N GLY A 54 -31.40 -15.17 24.35
CA GLY A 54 -31.81 -16.53 23.96
C GLY A 54 -30.80 -17.58 24.49
N ARG A 55 -30.03 -18.20 23.60
CA ARG A 55 -29.02 -19.22 23.92
C ARG A 55 -27.59 -18.74 23.70
N LYS A 56 -27.37 -17.44 23.37
CA LYS A 56 -26.07 -16.86 23.08
C LYS A 56 -25.72 -15.78 24.10
N ALA A 57 -24.46 -15.71 24.47
CA ALA A 57 -23.91 -14.59 25.23
C ALA A 57 -23.50 -13.49 24.25
N GLU A 58 -24.06 -12.30 24.39
CA GLU A 58 -23.75 -11.13 23.59
C GLU A 58 -23.14 -10.04 24.47
N LEU A 59 -22.23 -9.23 23.92
CA LEU A 59 -21.71 -8.07 24.64
C LEU A 59 -22.82 -7.06 24.93
N THR A 60 -22.84 -6.57 26.14
CA THR A 60 -23.65 -5.39 26.51
C THR A 60 -23.08 -4.14 25.82
N GLU A 61 -23.84 -3.05 25.84
CA GLU A 61 -23.36 -1.74 25.37
C GLU A 61 -22.09 -1.29 26.13
N TYR A 62 -22.09 -1.47 27.46
CA TYR A 62 -20.92 -1.20 28.29
C TYR A 62 -19.73 -2.11 27.94
N GLY A 63 -20.00 -3.39 27.68
CA GLY A 63 -18.96 -4.34 27.26
C GLY A 63 -18.28 -3.93 25.97
N ARG A 64 -19.08 -3.46 24.97
CA ARG A 64 -18.55 -2.95 23.70
C ARG A 64 -17.69 -1.71 23.88
N ALA A 65 -18.17 -0.73 24.64
CA ALA A 65 -17.44 0.51 24.90
C ALA A 65 -16.10 0.23 25.59
N LEU A 66 -16.11 -0.53 26.68
CA LEU A 66 -14.91 -0.85 27.43
C LEU A 66 -13.90 -1.71 26.64
N LEU A 67 -14.37 -2.62 25.80
CA LEU A 67 -13.49 -3.39 24.92
C LEU A 67 -12.82 -2.49 23.87
N ALA A 68 -13.57 -1.58 23.26
CA ALA A 68 -13.01 -0.61 22.30
C ALA A 68 -11.94 0.27 22.95
N ASP A 69 -12.15 0.70 24.22
CA ASP A 69 -11.15 1.46 24.97
C ASP A 69 -9.92 0.60 25.35
N ALA A 70 -10.11 -0.70 25.62
CA ALA A 70 -9.03 -1.60 25.99
C ALA A 70 -8.16 -2.04 24.79
N GLU A 71 -8.73 -2.17 23.60
CA GLU A 71 -8.03 -2.67 22.40
C GLU A 71 -6.72 -1.93 22.07
N PRO A 72 -6.64 -0.59 22.11
CA PRO A 72 -5.38 0.12 21.90
C PRO A 72 -4.30 -0.22 22.94
N HIS A 73 -4.71 -0.44 24.18
CA HIS A 73 -3.79 -0.79 25.26
C HIS A 73 -3.25 -2.22 25.11
N LEU A 74 -4.11 -3.17 24.77
CA LEU A 74 -3.70 -4.56 24.46
C LEU A 74 -2.72 -4.58 23.29
N ALA A 75 -3.03 -3.87 22.21
CA ALA A 75 -2.13 -3.73 21.06
C ALA A 75 -0.77 -3.14 21.46
N GLY A 76 -0.76 -2.14 22.36
CA GLY A 76 0.47 -1.54 22.90
C GLY A 76 1.33 -2.53 23.67
N PHE A 77 0.74 -3.38 24.50
CA PHE A 77 1.49 -4.41 25.24
C PHE A 77 2.05 -5.50 24.30
N HIS A 78 1.30 -5.99 23.35
CA HIS A 78 1.81 -6.90 22.34
C HIS A 78 2.97 -6.29 21.51
N GLN A 79 2.93 -4.96 21.31
CA GLN A 79 4.04 -4.24 20.67
C GLN A 79 5.30 -4.25 21.55
N LEU A 80 5.16 -4.04 22.86
CA LEU A 80 6.29 -4.09 23.80
C LEU A 80 6.94 -5.48 23.82
N GLU A 81 6.15 -6.54 23.84
CA GLU A 81 6.66 -7.93 23.81
C GLU A 81 7.40 -8.23 22.50
N ARG A 82 6.83 -7.85 21.35
CA ARG A 82 7.51 -7.98 20.05
C ARG A 82 8.82 -7.20 20.02
N ARG A 83 8.82 -5.97 20.55
CA ARG A 83 10.03 -5.15 20.64
C ARG A 83 11.10 -5.80 21.52
N ALA A 84 10.71 -6.35 22.67
CA ALA A 84 11.62 -7.08 23.54
C ALA A 84 12.24 -8.29 22.82
N GLY A 85 11.44 -9.05 22.07
CA GLY A 85 11.93 -10.16 21.23
C GLY A 85 12.90 -9.71 20.13
N SER A 86 12.63 -8.56 19.49
CA SER A 86 13.53 -7.98 18.48
C SER A 86 14.86 -7.51 19.10
N LEU A 87 14.82 -6.82 20.23
CA LEU A 87 16.01 -6.40 20.97
C LEU A 87 16.85 -7.60 21.45
N ALA A 88 16.20 -8.65 21.97
CA ALA A 88 16.87 -9.87 22.40
C ALA A 88 17.53 -10.64 21.26
N SER A 89 16.98 -10.54 20.04
CA SER A 89 17.52 -11.21 18.85
C SER A 89 18.59 -10.39 18.11
N GLY A 90 18.94 -9.18 18.58
CA GLY A 90 19.92 -8.30 17.93
C GLY A 90 19.55 -7.90 16.51
N ARG A 91 18.28 -8.03 16.13
CA ARG A 91 17.81 -7.59 14.81
C ARG A 91 17.66 -6.08 14.82
N ASP A 92 18.38 -5.42 13.93
CA ASP A 92 18.10 -4.03 13.62
C ASP A 92 16.63 -3.89 13.25
N LEU A 93 15.97 -2.93 13.91
CA LEU A 93 14.57 -2.62 13.62
C LEU A 93 14.53 -1.85 12.29
N GLU A 94 14.65 -2.59 11.20
CA GLU A 94 14.63 -2.06 9.83
C GLU A 94 13.27 -2.37 9.19
N VAL A 95 12.69 -1.37 8.52
CA VAL A 95 11.53 -1.56 7.66
C VAL A 95 11.94 -1.32 6.21
N ARG A 96 11.91 -2.37 5.40
CA ARG A 96 12.28 -2.34 3.98
C ARG A 96 11.07 -2.16 3.08
N LEU A 97 11.13 -1.10 2.26
CA LEU A 97 10.10 -0.76 1.29
C LEU A 97 10.64 -0.83 -0.12
N SER A 98 9.85 -1.38 -1.03
CA SER A 98 10.07 -1.31 -2.47
C SER A 98 8.89 -0.59 -3.12
N ILE A 99 9.14 0.56 -3.75
CA ILE A 99 8.08 1.44 -4.24
C ILE A 99 8.32 1.76 -5.71
N ASP A 100 7.30 1.56 -6.53
CA ASP A 100 7.35 1.95 -7.94
C ASP A 100 7.56 3.46 -8.08
N SER A 101 8.49 3.85 -8.94
CA SER A 101 8.88 5.25 -9.18
C SER A 101 7.72 6.13 -9.67
N ILE A 102 6.63 5.53 -10.15
CA ILE A 102 5.41 6.25 -10.51
C ILE A 102 4.59 6.69 -9.29
N PHE A 103 4.90 6.19 -8.08
CA PHE A 103 4.22 6.62 -6.86
C PHE A 103 4.63 8.07 -6.50
N PRO A 104 3.69 8.95 -6.12
CA PRO A 104 4.01 10.36 -5.84
C PRO A 104 4.98 10.53 -4.66
N ASN A 105 6.16 11.10 -4.93
CA ASN A 105 7.21 11.32 -3.94
C ASN A 105 6.75 12.19 -2.77
N ALA A 106 5.92 13.22 -3.01
CA ALA A 106 5.39 14.07 -1.95
C ALA A 106 4.61 13.25 -0.91
N ARG A 107 3.78 12.31 -1.36
CA ARG A 107 3.01 11.40 -0.51
C ARG A 107 3.92 10.41 0.22
N LEU A 108 4.90 9.86 -0.50
CA LEU A 108 5.88 8.94 0.06
C LEU A 108 6.67 9.57 1.21
N PHE A 109 7.24 10.74 0.98
CA PHE A 109 8.07 11.40 1.99
C PHE A 109 7.25 11.97 3.15
N ALA A 110 6.01 12.38 2.93
CA ALA A 110 5.10 12.74 4.02
C ALA A 110 4.82 11.54 4.93
N ALA A 111 4.54 10.36 4.34
CA ALA A 111 4.32 9.11 5.10
C ALA A 111 5.58 8.68 5.87
N LEU A 112 6.76 8.74 5.24
CA LEU A 112 8.04 8.41 5.89
C LEU A 112 8.38 9.39 7.02
N GLY A 113 8.11 10.70 6.84
CA GLY A 113 8.31 11.70 7.87
C GLY A 113 7.42 11.47 9.10
N GLU A 114 6.14 11.14 8.89
CA GLU A 114 5.23 10.78 9.98
C GLU A 114 5.66 9.48 10.67
N PHE A 115 6.05 8.49 9.89
CA PHE A 115 6.56 7.22 10.40
C PHE A 115 7.79 7.41 11.28
N SER A 116 8.79 8.18 10.83
CA SER A 116 10.01 8.44 11.59
C SER A 116 9.74 9.20 12.90
N ARG A 117 8.71 10.06 12.94
CA ARG A 117 8.30 10.72 14.19
C ARG A 117 7.65 9.75 15.18
N ARG A 118 6.85 8.79 14.68
CA ARG A 118 6.18 7.78 15.54
C ARG A 118 7.13 6.68 15.99
N PHE A 119 8.12 6.34 15.17
CA PHE A 119 9.06 5.24 15.38
C PHE A 119 10.51 5.68 15.20
N PRO A 120 11.03 6.59 16.05
CA PRO A 120 12.35 7.19 15.86
C PRO A 120 13.52 6.19 15.96
N HIS A 121 13.27 5.00 16.49
CA HIS A 121 14.24 3.93 16.63
C HIS A 121 14.25 2.94 15.46
N ILE A 122 13.40 3.15 14.45
CA ILE A 122 13.32 2.28 13.27
C ILE A 122 13.90 3.01 12.08
N GLN A 123 14.76 2.31 11.34
CA GLN A 123 15.35 2.82 10.12
C GLN A 123 14.58 2.30 8.89
N PRO A 124 13.82 3.14 8.18
CA PRO A 124 13.22 2.73 6.92
C PRO A 124 14.27 2.69 5.83
N THR A 125 14.33 1.58 5.10
CA THR A 125 15.15 1.43 3.89
C THR A 125 14.25 1.44 2.68
N LEU A 126 14.44 2.41 1.79
CA LEU A 126 13.65 2.63 0.59
C LEU A 126 14.40 2.20 -0.66
N ARG A 127 13.80 1.32 -1.44
CA ARG A 127 14.19 1.02 -2.82
C ARG A 127 13.12 1.56 -3.77
N GLN A 128 13.51 2.42 -4.70
CA GLN A 128 12.65 2.85 -5.79
C GLN A 128 13.13 2.30 -7.12
N SER A 129 12.21 1.76 -7.91
CA SER A 129 12.45 1.29 -9.26
C SER A 129 11.15 1.33 -10.05
N THR A 130 11.21 1.18 -11.36
CA THR A 130 10.04 1.13 -12.23
C THR A 130 9.61 -0.31 -12.48
N PHE A 131 8.30 -0.56 -12.57
CA PHE A 131 7.73 -1.88 -12.87
C PHE A 131 8.18 -3.00 -11.91
N LEU A 132 8.16 -2.72 -10.61
CA LEU A 132 8.54 -3.67 -9.57
C LEU A 132 7.65 -4.92 -9.60
N SER A 133 8.27 -6.10 -9.58
CA SER A 133 7.59 -7.36 -9.28
C SER A 133 7.50 -7.52 -7.77
N ALA A 134 6.28 -7.45 -7.21
CA ALA A 134 6.07 -7.66 -5.78
C ALA A 134 6.62 -9.02 -5.32
N ASP A 135 6.43 -10.08 -6.11
CA ASP A 135 6.88 -11.42 -5.76
C ASP A 135 8.41 -11.48 -5.60
N ALA A 136 9.16 -10.82 -6.50
CA ALA A 136 10.62 -10.70 -6.38
C ALA A 136 11.05 -9.82 -5.20
N GLU A 137 10.41 -8.66 -5.01
CA GLU A 137 10.77 -7.72 -3.95
C GLU A 137 10.51 -8.32 -2.55
N LEU A 138 9.39 -9.00 -2.36
CA LEU A 138 9.03 -9.60 -1.06
C LEU A 138 9.80 -10.90 -0.78
N SER A 139 10.11 -11.71 -1.81
CA SER A 139 10.78 -13.00 -1.65
C SER A 139 12.30 -12.90 -1.68
N ILE A 140 12.87 -12.17 -2.65
CA ILE A 140 14.32 -12.11 -2.89
C ILE A 140 14.96 -10.94 -2.14
N HIS A 141 14.37 -9.77 -2.23
CA HIS A 141 14.91 -8.56 -1.61
C HIS A 141 14.42 -8.32 -0.18
N ASN A 142 13.62 -9.25 0.36
CA ASN A 142 13.06 -9.17 1.71
C ASN A 142 12.36 -7.86 2.04
N ALA A 143 11.75 -7.21 1.04
CA ALA A 143 10.87 -6.08 1.30
C ALA A 143 9.69 -6.54 2.16
N GLN A 144 9.22 -5.69 3.05
CA GLN A 144 8.05 -5.96 3.88
C GLN A 144 6.81 -5.31 3.28
N ILE A 145 7.02 -4.22 2.54
CA ILE A 145 5.99 -3.51 1.77
C ILE A 145 6.50 -3.32 0.35
N CYS A 146 5.66 -3.65 -0.63
CA CYS A 146 5.88 -3.30 -2.03
C CYS A 146 4.69 -2.49 -2.56
N ILE A 147 4.94 -1.35 -3.21
CA ILE A 147 3.93 -0.60 -3.94
C ILE A 147 4.23 -0.70 -5.43
N THR A 148 3.30 -1.30 -6.17
CA THR A 148 3.48 -1.57 -7.61
C THR A 148 2.16 -1.55 -8.37
N GLY A 149 2.24 -1.25 -9.68
CA GLY A 149 1.12 -1.43 -10.61
C GLY A 149 0.91 -2.88 -11.06
N LEU A 150 1.81 -3.79 -10.69
CA LEU A 150 1.72 -5.20 -11.05
C LEU A 150 0.95 -5.97 -9.97
N MET A 151 0.09 -6.90 -10.41
CA MET A 151 -0.66 -7.75 -9.50
C MET A 151 0.20 -8.92 -9.06
N SER A 152 0.23 -9.18 -7.75
CA SER A 152 0.73 -10.42 -7.17
C SER A 152 -0.39 -11.45 -7.07
N ARG A 153 -0.03 -12.73 -7.17
CA ARG A 153 -0.94 -13.88 -6.93
C ARG A 153 -0.63 -14.61 -5.62
N GLU A 154 0.50 -14.30 -5.02
CA GLU A 154 1.04 -15.02 -3.85
C GLU A 154 0.87 -14.25 -2.56
N PHE A 155 0.71 -12.91 -2.65
CA PHE A 155 0.71 -12.03 -1.50
C PHE A 155 -0.58 -11.24 -1.36
N PHE A 156 -0.79 -10.69 -0.18
CA PHE A 156 -1.93 -9.81 0.08
C PHE A 156 -1.81 -8.51 -0.73
N VAL A 157 -2.88 -8.16 -1.46
CA VAL A 157 -2.92 -7.01 -2.37
C VAL A 157 -4.05 -6.08 -1.97
N ARG A 158 -3.74 -4.79 -1.77
CA ARG A 158 -4.72 -3.73 -1.51
C ARG A 158 -4.51 -2.57 -2.48
N PRO A 159 -5.52 -2.16 -3.27
CA PRO A 159 -5.46 -0.95 -4.09
C PRO A 159 -5.27 0.29 -3.21
N ILE A 160 -4.42 1.23 -3.62
CA ILE A 160 -4.13 2.45 -2.85
C ILE A 160 -4.24 3.75 -3.64
N LEU A 161 -3.93 3.74 -4.94
CA LEU A 161 -3.86 4.95 -5.73
C LEU A 161 -4.00 4.67 -7.23
N GLY A 162 -4.73 5.52 -7.95
CA GLY A 162 -4.72 5.60 -9.41
C GLY A 162 -3.81 6.75 -9.88
N VAL A 163 -2.84 6.45 -10.76
CA VAL A 163 -1.99 7.47 -11.38
C VAL A 163 -2.36 7.63 -12.84
N LYS A 164 -2.78 8.84 -13.22
CA LYS A 164 -3.06 9.17 -14.62
C LYS A 164 -1.76 9.35 -15.40
N VAL A 165 -1.62 8.62 -16.50
CA VAL A 165 -0.54 8.80 -17.48
C VAL A 165 -1.14 9.26 -18.79
N ILE A 166 -0.52 10.25 -19.40
CA ILE A 166 -1.00 10.86 -20.63
C ILE A 166 0.05 10.79 -21.73
N ALA A 167 -0.42 10.57 -22.95
CA ALA A 167 0.42 10.61 -24.15
C ALA A 167 0.76 12.05 -24.48
N VAL A 168 2.05 12.40 -24.48
CA VAL A 168 2.53 13.75 -24.75
C VAL A 168 3.71 13.76 -25.70
N ALA A 169 3.90 14.86 -26.36
CA ALA A 169 5.11 15.23 -27.08
C ALA A 169 5.39 16.72 -26.85
N ARG A 170 6.63 17.16 -27.16
CA ARG A 170 6.95 18.59 -27.17
C ARG A 170 6.11 19.31 -28.24
N ARG A 171 5.71 20.56 -27.97
CA ARG A 171 4.78 21.34 -28.82
C ARG A 171 5.13 21.42 -30.30
N ASP A 172 6.41 21.35 -30.65
CA ASP A 172 6.90 21.41 -32.03
C ASP A 172 7.11 20.02 -32.68
N HIS A 173 6.70 18.95 -31.96
CA HIS A 173 6.83 17.58 -32.47
C HIS A 173 5.93 17.36 -33.70
N PRO A 174 6.40 16.68 -34.74
CA PRO A 174 5.65 16.45 -36.00
C PRO A 174 4.26 15.83 -35.83
N LEU A 175 4.04 15.05 -34.79
CA LEU A 175 2.71 14.46 -34.50
C LEU A 175 1.62 15.53 -34.29
N HIS A 176 1.96 16.75 -33.87
CA HIS A 176 0.99 17.83 -33.66
C HIS A 176 0.57 18.52 -34.96
N VAL A 177 1.32 18.36 -36.06
CA VAL A 177 1.00 18.93 -37.35
C VAL A 177 -0.07 18.09 -38.07
N LEU A 178 -0.19 16.82 -37.72
CA LEU A 178 -1.16 15.91 -38.33
C LEU A 178 -2.59 16.28 -37.92
N LYS A 179 -3.49 16.36 -38.93
CA LYS A 179 -4.90 16.71 -38.72
C LYS A 179 -5.71 15.50 -38.27
N GLY A 180 -6.61 15.72 -37.32
CA GLY A 180 -7.54 14.69 -36.84
C GLY A 180 -7.04 13.91 -35.62
N LYS A 181 -7.64 12.74 -35.38
CA LYS A 181 -7.23 11.85 -34.31
C LYS A 181 -6.11 10.93 -34.77
N LEU A 182 -5.01 10.93 -34.05
CA LEU A 182 -3.85 10.10 -34.35
C LEU A 182 -4.16 8.64 -34.09
N GLY A 183 -3.76 7.80 -35.03
CA GLY A 183 -3.85 6.36 -34.92
C GLY A 183 -2.49 5.67 -34.84
N ARG A 184 -2.52 4.35 -34.78
CA ARG A 184 -1.30 3.53 -34.77
C ARG A 184 -0.37 3.78 -35.97
N PRO A 185 -0.85 3.94 -37.24
CA PRO A 185 0.03 4.23 -38.38
C PRO A 185 0.84 5.51 -38.22
N ASP A 186 0.27 6.52 -37.58
CA ASP A 186 0.94 7.81 -37.35
C ASP A 186 2.05 7.63 -36.30
N LEU A 187 1.74 6.93 -35.19
CA LEU A 187 2.66 6.74 -34.09
C LEU A 187 3.88 5.89 -34.43
N ILE A 188 3.76 4.88 -35.29
CA ILE A 188 4.89 4.00 -35.65
C ILE A 188 5.98 4.70 -36.45
N GLN A 189 5.69 5.85 -37.03
CA GLN A 189 6.66 6.67 -37.79
C GLN A 189 7.60 7.45 -36.87
N HIS A 190 7.23 7.59 -35.58
CA HIS A 190 7.96 8.41 -34.62
C HIS A 190 8.56 7.57 -33.50
N VAL A 191 9.58 8.12 -32.83
CA VAL A 191 10.26 7.45 -31.72
C VAL A 191 9.37 7.49 -30.48
N LEU A 192 9.13 6.34 -29.88
CA LEU A 192 8.48 6.19 -28.57
C LEU A 192 9.53 6.09 -27.48
N VAL A 193 9.47 6.92 -26.45
CA VAL A 193 10.24 6.67 -25.23
C VAL A 193 9.58 5.57 -24.40
N THR A 194 10.36 4.59 -23.98
CA THR A 194 9.96 3.52 -23.05
C THR A 194 10.89 3.53 -21.83
N ILE A 195 10.38 3.10 -20.68
CA ILE A 195 11.20 2.96 -19.48
C ILE A 195 11.60 1.49 -19.34
N GLU A 196 12.86 1.22 -18.95
CA GLU A 196 13.35 -0.14 -18.75
C GLU A 196 12.46 -0.89 -17.77
N GLY A 197 12.23 -2.19 -18.03
CA GLY A 197 11.26 -3.00 -17.28
C GLY A 197 9.83 -2.94 -17.84
N SER A 198 9.45 -1.92 -18.59
CA SER A 198 8.12 -1.83 -19.22
C SER A 198 7.88 -2.89 -20.31
N ALA A 199 8.96 -3.42 -20.89
CA ALA A 199 8.92 -4.45 -21.92
C ALA A 199 8.76 -5.88 -21.39
N SER A 200 9.03 -6.12 -20.08
CA SER A 200 8.97 -7.44 -19.47
C SER A 200 7.54 -7.80 -19.05
N GLY A 201 6.68 -8.05 -20.01
CA GLY A 201 5.59 -9.04 -19.95
C GLY A 201 4.36 -8.75 -19.10
N THR A 202 4.34 -7.86 -18.13
CA THR A 202 3.24 -7.78 -17.15
C THR A 202 2.32 -6.57 -17.30
N LEU A 203 2.75 -5.49 -17.89
CA LEU A 203 1.85 -4.47 -18.41
C LEU A 203 1.29 -4.85 -19.81
N ARG A 204 1.03 -6.11 -20.02
CA ARG A 204 0.46 -6.68 -21.25
C ARG A 204 -0.91 -6.14 -21.66
N ARG A 205 -1.51 -5.26 -20.88
CA ARG A 205 -2.75 -4.54 -21.24
C ARG A 205 -2.51 -3.19 -21.90
N GLN A 206 -1.26 -2.74 -22.03
CA GLN A 206 -1.02 -1.65 -22.96
C GLN A 206 -1.08 -2.25 -24.37
N PRO A 207 -1.92 -1.74 -25.28
CA PRO A 207 -1.75 -2.07 -26.68
C PRO A 207 -0.33 -1.61 -27.02
N ARG A 208 0.60 -2.57 -27.19
CA ARG A 208 1.91 -2.28 -27.74
C ARG A 208 1.63 -1.63 -29.09
N VAL A 209 1.91 -0.34 -29.19
CA VAL A 209 2.09 0.26 -30.49
C VAL A 209 3.40 -0.37 -30.96
N PRO A 210 3.40 -1.31 -31.92
CA PRO A 210 4.64 -1.83 -32.46
C PRO A 210 5.27 -0.63 -33.16
N THR A 211 6.20 0.01 -32.49
CA THR A 211 7.00 1.04 -33.11
C THR A 211 8.24 0.37 -33.66
N GLN A 212 8.62 0.71 -34.88
CA GLN A 212 9.92 0.30 -35.41
C GLN A 212 11.07 1.04 -34.72
N ARG A 213 10.76 2.12 -33.98
CA ARG A 213 11.72 2.96 -33.26
C ARG A 213 11.26 3.18 -31.84
N ALA A 214 12.01 2.67 -30.88
CA ALA A 214 11.82 2.94 -29.47
C ALA A 214 13.15 3.33 -28.83
N LEU A 215 13.12 4.30 -27.93
CA LEU A 215 14.24 4.66 -27.09
C LEU A 215 13.92 4.21 -25.66
N SER A 216 14.72 3.30 -25.12
CA SER A 216 14.57 2.82 -23.75
C SER A 216 15.47 3.63 -22.83
N VAL A 217 14.91 4.07 -21.71
CA VAL A 217 15.60 4.86 -20.68
C VAL A 217 15.39 4.25 -19.31
N GLY A 218 16.28 4.52 -18.36
CA GLY A 218 16.31 3.87 -17.05
C GLY A 218 15.34 4.49 -16.02
N SER A 219 14.76 5.67 -16.27
CA SER A 219 13.91 6.35 -15.28
C SER A 219 12.82 7.21 -15.90
N ILE A 220 11.83 7.60 -15.09
CA ILE A 220 10.76 8.54 -15.50
C ILE A 220 11.35 9.91 -15.82
N GLU A 221 12.33 10.38 -15.07
CA GLU A 221 13.02 11.64 -15.29
C GLU A 221 13.70 11.66 -16.66
N ALA A 222 14.45 10.62 -16.98
CA ALA A 222 15.08 10.48 -18.29
C ALA A 222 14.06 10.43 -19.43
N ALA A 223 12.89 9.81 -19.20
CA ALA A 223 11.80 9.82 -20.16
C ALA A 223 11.24 11.22 -20.38
N ILE A 224 11.04 12.00 -19.32
CA ILE A 224 10.59 13.39 -19.38
C ILE A 224 11.59 14.23 -20.16
N ASP A 225 12.89 14.13 -19.85
CA ASP A 225 13.95 14.88 -20.53
C ASP A 225 14.07 14.50 -22.01
N THR A 226 13.87 13.23 -22.33
CA THR A 226 13.86 12.77 -23.72
C THR A 226 12.70 13.36 -24.52
N VAL A 227 11.49 13.44 -23.92
CA VAL A 227 10.35 14.11 -24.54
C VAL A 227 10.62 15.61 -24.68
N ARG A 228 11.21 16.24 -23.65
CA ARG A 228 11.58 17.68 -23.65
C ARG A 228 12.59 18.01 -24.74
N SER A 229 13.48 17.11 -25.09
CA SER A 229 14.41 17.30 -26.22
C SER A 229 13.73 17.36 -27.58
N GLY A 230 12.46 16.92 -27.69
CA GLY A 230 11.71 16.84 -28.94
C GLY A 230 12.01 15.58 -29.78
N LEU A 231 12.85 14.69 -29.28
CA LEU A 231 13.26 13.48 -29.98
C LEU A 231 12.13 12.45 -30.12
N CYS A 232 11.23 12.43 -29.15
CA CYS A 232 10.24 11.38 -29.03
C CYS A 232 8.92 11.86 -28.40
N TYR A 233 7.93 10.97 -28.48
CA TYR A 233 6.69 11.08 -27.71
C TYR A 233 6.66 9.96 -26.67
N GLY A 234 5.81 10.10 -25.65
CA GLY A 234 5.66 9.07 -24.60
C GLY A 234 4.43 9.22 -23.74
N TRP A 235 4.15 8.19 -22.93
CA TRP A 235 3.15 8.24 -21.87
C TRP A 235 3.85 8.58 -20.56
N LEU A 236 3.57 9.77 -20.02
CA LEU A 236 4.19 10.27 -18.79
C LEU A 236 3.15 10.48 -17.69
N PRO A 237 3.51 10.30 -16.39
CA PRO A 237 2.61 10.58 -15.28
C PRO A 237 2.23 12.06 -15.29
N LYS A 238 0.93 12.36 -15.34
CA LYS A 238 0.41 13.73 -15.48
C LYS A 238 0.95 14.66 -14.39
N TYR A 239 0.95 14.20 -13.13
CA TYR A 239 1.42 14.99 -11.99
C TYR A 239 2.91 15.37 -12.05
N ARG A 240 3.74 14.61 -12.80
CA ARG A 240 5.18 14.89 -12.97
C ARG A 240 5.50 15.94 -14.01
N ILE A 241 4.56 16.21 -14.90
CA ILE A 241 4.70 17.11 -16.05
C ILE A 241 3.68 18.25 -16.06
N GLU A 242 3.11 18.57 -14.88
CA GLU A 242 2.09 19.63 -14.78
C GLU A 242 2.62 21.01 -15.18
N SER A 243 3.89 21.32 -14.86
CA SER A 243 4.54 22.57 -15.24
C SER A 243 4.68 22.70 -16.75
N GLU A 244 5.11 21.62 -17.41
CA GLU A 244 5.28 21.57 -18.86
C GLU A 244 3.93 21.62 -19.61
N LEU A 245 2.90 21.03 -19.03
CA LEU A 245 1.55 21.14 -19.56
C LEU A 245 0.99 22.55 -19.41
N LYS A 246 1.20 23.20 -18.26
CA LYS A 246 0.73 24.58 -18.00
C LYS A 246 1.47 25.60 -18.85
N SER A 247 2.77 25.42 -19.10
CA SER A 247 3.59 26.26 -19.97
C SER A 247 3.32 26.02 -21.46
N GLY A 248 2.66 24.91 -21.81
CA GLY A 248 2.48 24.48 -23.20
C GLY A 248 3.75 23.94 -23.84
N GLU A 249 4.79 23.64 -23.07
CA GLU A 249 6.00 22.97 -23.57
C GLU A 249 5.67 21.54 -24.02
N PHE A 250 4.89 20.81 -23.19
CA PHE A 250 4.31 19.52 -23.57
C PHE A 250 2.85 19.69 -23.95
N VAL A 251 2.47 19.04 -25.03
CA VAL A 251 1.09 19.05 -25.53
C VAL A 251 0.59 17.61 -25.58
N PRO A 252 -0.61 17.34 -25.02
CA PRO A 252 -1.23 16.03 -25.15
C PRO A 252 -1.47 15.65 -26.61
N LEU A 253 -1.15 14.39 -26.96
CA LEU A 253 -1.43 13.86 -28.28
C LEU A 253 -2.93 13.55 -28.43
N ASN A 254 -3.55 14.01 -29.52
CA ASN A 254 -4.95 13.72 -29.84
C ASN A 254 -5.11 12.30 -30.38
N LEU A 255 -4.95 11.30 -29.51
CA LEU A 255 -5.05 9.89 -29.91
C LEU A 255 -6.50 9.45 -30.06
N SER A 256 -6.76 8.57 -31.03
CA SER A 256 -8.05 7.92 -31.20
C SER A 256 -8.42 7.01 -30.00
N VAL A 257 -7.43 6.35 -29.39
CA VAL A 257 -7.58 5.46 -28.24
C VAL A 257 -6.34 5.54 -27.33
N GLY A 258 -6.55 5.58 -26.02
CA GLY A 258 -5.47 5.41 -25.04
C GLY A 258 -4.57 6.62 -24.85
N GLY A 259 -5.04 7.82 -25.20
CA GLY A 259 -4.32 9.08 -24.93
C GLY A 259 -4.10 9.33 -23.45
N THR A 260 -5.08 8.96 -22.63
CA THR A 260 -4.99 8.97 -21.18
C THR A 260 -5.24 7.56 -20.65
N ARG A 261 -4.48 7.15 -19.67
CA ARG A 261 -4.59 5.84 -18.99
C ARG A 261 -4.43 6.01 -17.50
N GLU A 262 -4.97 5.07 -16.74
CA GLU A 262 -4.78 4.99 -15.31
C GLU A 262 -3.91 3.78 -14.96
N VAL A 263 -2.84 4.01 -14.20
CA VAL A 263 -2.02 2.96 -13.59
C VAL A 263 -2.46 2.83 -12.15
N ARG A 264 -3.13 1.73 -11.82
CA ARG A 264 -3.56 1.43 -10.45
C ARG A 264 -2.42 0.86 -9.66
N LEU A 265 -1.99 1.56 -8.63
CA LEU A 265 -0.97 1.11 -7.69
C LEU A 265 -1.61 0.35 -6.55
N ASN A 266 -0.97 -0.77 -6.22
CA ASN A 266 -1.39 -1.65 -5.14
C ASN A 266 -0.28 -1.71 -4.09
N LEU A 267 -0.67 -1.71 -2.83
CA LEU A 267 0.18 -2.11 -1.73
C LEU A 267 0.14 -3.63 -1.63
N VAL A 268 1.31 -4.23 -1.65
CA VAL A 268 1.49 -5.68 -1.56
C VAL A 268 2.39 -5.99 -0.37
N CYS A 269 1.98 -6.91 0.48
CA CYS A 269 2.74 -7.36 1.64
C CYS A 269 2.50 -8.86 1.87
N LYS A 270 3.34 -9.46 2.71
CA LYS A 270 3.09 -10.80 3.24
C LYS A 270 1.79 -10.79 4.06
N ASP A 271 1.38 -11.96 4.56
CA ASP A 271 0.18 -12.06 5.40
C ASP A 271 0.17 -10.95 6.48
N PRO A 272 -0.88 -10.09 6.50
CA PRO A 272 -1.00 -9.02 7.49
C PRO A 272 -0.87 -9.47 8.95
N SER A 273 -1.23 -10.72 9.26
CA SER A 273 -1.08 -11.29 10.60
C SER A 273 0.38 -11.61 10.97
N SER A 274 1.28 -11.69 10.00
CA SER A 274 2.70 -12.02 10.17
C SER A 274 3.63 -10.80 10.15
N ILE A 275 3.12 -9.64 9.79
CA ILE A 275 3.91 -8.39 9.73
C ILE A 275 3.89 -7.66 11.08
N SER A 276 4.97 -6.90 11.36
CA SER A 276 5.06 -6.14 12.60
C SER A 276 4.09 -4.95 12.62
N HIS A 277 3.81 -4.45 13.82
CA HIS A 277 2.96 -3.25 13.99
C HIS A 277 3.52 -2.04 13.23
N GLU A 278 4.83 -1.89 13.22
CA GLU A 278 5.52 -0.79 12.54
C GLU A 278 5.33 -0.86 11.03
N VAL A 279 5.44 -2.06 10.46
CA VAL A 279 5.16 -2.29 9.03
C VAL A 279 3.70 -2.00 8.72
N THR A 280 2.78 -2.43 9.58
CA THR A 280 1.35 -2.13 9.45
C THR A 280 1.09 -0.62 9.50
N ALA A 281 1.67 0.08 10.48
CA ALA A 281 1.53 1.53 10.62
C ALA A 281 2.06 2.28 9.38
N LEU A 282 3.20 1.85 8.82
CA LEU A 282 3.73 2.46 7.60
C LEU A 282 2.86 2.15 6.38
N ALA A 283 2.34 0.93 6.27
CA ALA A 283 1.40 0.54 5.22
C ALA A 283 0.09 1.35 5.28
N GLU A 284 -0.38 1.67 6.48
CA GLU A 284 -1.52 2.56 6.70
C GLU A 284 -1.20 4.00 6.26
N LEU A 285 -0.06 4.55 6.67
CA LEU A 285 0.37 5.90 6.29
C LEU A 285 0.51 6.05 4.77
N LEU A 286 1.01 5.02 4.09
CA LEU A 286 1.13 5.00 2.63
C LEU A 286 -0.23 4.83 1.93
N GLY A 287 -1.13 4.10 2.56
CA GLY A 287 -2.45 3.76 2.05
C GLY A 287 -3.61 4.57 2.65
N ILE A 288 -3.36 5.53 3.54
CA ILE A 288 -4.42 6.35 4.14
C ILE A 288 -5.22 7.03 3.03
N ASN A 289 -6.42 6.52 2.86
CA ASN A 289 -7.48 7.14 2.10
C ASN A 289 -7.84 8.50 2.74
N ARG A 290 -7.32 9.53 2.19
CA ARG A 290 -8.21 10.61 1.78
C ARG A 290 -8.72 10.13 0.43
N GLU A 291 -10.03 10.12 0.26
CA GLU A 291 -10.80 9.70 -0.92
C GLU A 291 -9.96 9.65 -2.19
N LEU A 292 -10.03 8.57 -2.97
CA LEU A 292 -9.29 8.40 -4.22
C LEU A 292 -9.35 9.70 -5.05
N GLU A 293 -8.60 10.72 -4.61
CA GLU A 293 -8.37 11.90 -5.40
C GLU A 293 -7.57 11.43 -6.59
N GLU A 294 -8.26 11.39 -7.73
CA GLU A 294 -7.68 11.17 -9.04
C GLU A 294 -6.57 12.21 -9.26
N ILE A 295 -5.32 11.82 -9.04
CA ILE A 295 -4.12 12.62 -9.34
C ILE A 295 -3.71 12.45 -10.79
#